data_a5efbda3000a15091fadeac5cffd8316
#
_entry.id   a5efbda3000a15091fadeac5cffd8316
#
_cell.length_a   1.000
_cell.length_b   1.000
_cell.length_c   1.000
_cell.angle_alpha   90.00
_cell.angle_beta   90.00
_cell.angle_gamma   90.00
#
_symmetry.space_group_name_H-M   'P 1'
#
loop_
_entity.id
_entity.type
_entity.pdbx_description
1 polymer ?
#
loop_
_entity_poly.entity_id
_entity_poly.type
_entity_poly.pdbx_seq_one_letter_code
_entity_poly.pdbx_strand_id
1 'polypeptide(L)'
;MTPAEKMLWEKLRAKRCNGLKFRRQQIIAGFIVDFYCHSLRLIIEVDGEIHNQQKEYDEERDKILTAKELTVLRFSNQQVFENIEAVLGAIS
;
A
#
# COMPACT_ATOMS: atom_id res chain seq x y z
N MET A 1 9.23 2.57 10.08
CA MET A 1 8.23 3.17 9.15
C MET A 1 8.78 4.49 8.62
N THR A 2 8.70 4.71 7.31
CA THR A 2 9.14 5.96 6.70
C THR A 2 8.17 7.09 7.02
N PRO A 3 8.59 8.36 6.89
CA PRO A 3 7.67 9.49 7.11
C PRO A 3 6.41 9.45 6.25
N ALA A 4 6.54 9.04 4.98
CA ALA A 4 5.37 8.93 4.10
C ALA A 4 4.42 7.83 4.55
N GLU A 5 4.94 6.67 4.91
CA GLU A 5 4.13 5.58 5.46
C GLU A 5 3.41 6.01 6.73
N LYS A 6 4.12 6.72 7.60
CA LYS A 6 3.54 7.20 8.85
C LYS A 6 2.40 8.19 8.60
N MET A 7 2.58 9.09 7.65
CA MET A 7 1.56 10.05 7.28
C MET A 7 0.30 9.35 6.74
N LEU A 8 0.48 8.37 5.85
CA LEU A 8 -0.63 7.62 5.31
C LEU A 8 -1.30 6.77 6.39
N TRP A 9 -0.52 6.13 7.26
CA TRP A 9 -1.07 5.33 8.34
C TRP A 9 -1.96 6.12 9.28
N GLU A 10 -1.60 7.37 9.58
CA GLU A 10 -2.44 8.25 10.41
C GLU A 10 -3.81 8.49 9.79
N LYS A 11 -3.92 8.41 8.47
CA LYS A 11 -5.21 8.55 7.78
C LYS A 11 -5.97 7.24 7.64
N LEU A 12 -5.29 6.10 7.75
CA LEU A 12 -5.92 4.79 7.55
C LEU A 12 -6.27 4.09 8.86
N ARG A 13 -5.50 4.33 9.91
CA ARG A 13 -5.67 3.64 11.20
C ARG A 13 -7.02 3.95 11.84
N ALA A 14 -7.46 3.07 12.73
CA ALA A 14 -8.68 3.25 13.50
C ALA A 14 -9.92 3.46 12.62
N LYS A 15 -9.95 2.84 11.45
CA LYS A 15 -11.06 2.90 10.49
C LYS A 15 -11.37 4.32 10.03
N ARG A 16 -10.37 5.19 10.00
CA ARG A 16 -10.56 6.59 9.59
C ARG A 16 -10.86 6.76 8.11
N CYS A 17 -10.48 5.77 7.28
CA CYS A 17 -10.76 5.83 5.85
C CYS A 17 -12.04 5.04 5.56
N ASN A 18 -13.16 5.74 5.51
CA ASN A 18 -14.48 5.16 5.18
C ASN A 18 -14.88 3.95 6.04
N GLY A 19 -14.42 3.91 7.29
CA GLY A 19 -14.71 2.79 8.17
C GLY A 19 -13.96 1.50 7.84
N LEU A 20 -13.04 1.54 6.89
CA LEU A 20 -12.26 0.37 6.47
C LEU A 20 -11.14 0.08 7.47
N LYS A 21 -10.94 -1.19 7.75
CA LYS A 21 -9.89 -1.62 8.65
C LYS A 21 -8.63 -1.95 7.85
N PHE A 22 -7.57 -1.18 8.08
CA PHE A 22 -6.26 -1.42 7.49
C PHE A 22 -5.31 -1.95 8.54
N ARG A 23 -4.44 -2.87 8.11
CA ARG A 23 -3.35 -3.38 8.93
C ARG A 23 -2.04 -3.01 8.24
N ARG A 24 -1.02 -2.72 9.04
CA ARG A 24 0.30 -2.40 8.51
C ARG A 24 1.26 -3.55 8.68
N GLN A 25 2.25 -3.59 7.80
CA GLN A 25 3.35 -4.57 7.88
C GLN A 25 2.83 -6.00 7.96
N GLN A 26 1.89 -6.33 7.08
CA GLN A 26 1.33 -7.68 7.03
C GLN A 26 2.13 -8.57 6.10
N ILE A 27 2.19 -9.85 6.42
CA ILE A 27 2.81 -10.84 5.56
C ILE A 27 1.71 -11.50 4.74
N ILE A 28 1.76 -11.31 3.43
CA ILE A 28 0.79 -11.88 2.48
C ILE A 28 1.55 -12.72 1.46
N ALA A 29 1.22 -14.01 1.36
CA ALA A 29 1.88 -14.92 0.42
C ALA A 29 3.42 -14.93 0.56
N GLY A 30 3.92 -14.72 1.78
CA GLY A 30 5.35 -14.67 2.05
C GLY A 30 6.00 -13.31 1.83
N PHE A 31 5.23 -12.31 1.40
CA PHE A 31 5.74 -10.95 1.18
C PHE A 31 5.26 -10.01 2.28
N ILE A 32 6.13 -9.10 2.71
CA ILE A 32 5.74 -8.06 3.66
C ILE A 32 5.14 -6.91 2.85
N VAL A 33 3.89 -6.55 3.15
CA VAL A 33 3.21 -5.43 2.50
C VAL A 33 3.05 -4.29 3.50
N ASP A 34 3.05 -3.05 3.00
CA ASP A 34 2.98 -1.88 3.88
C ASP A 34 1.62 -1.78 4.58
N PHE A 35 0.54 -1.85 3.81
CA PHE A 35 -0.81 -1.79 4.35
C PHE A 35 -1.71 -2.80 3.64
N TYR A 36 -2.64 -3.37 4.39
CA TYR A 36 -3.57 -4.34 3.84
C TYR A 36 -4.98 -4.14 4.40
N CYS A 37 -5.96 -4.15 3.50
CA CYS A 37 -7.37 -4.14 3.87
C CYS A 37 -8.01 -5.44 3.38
N HIS A 38 -8.37 -6.30 4.31
CA HIS A 38 -8.90 -7.62 3.98
C HIS A 38 -10.27 -7.55 3.28
N SER A 39 -11.14 -6.65 3.74
CA SER A 39 -12.48 -6.54 3.16
C SER A 39 -12.47 -6.14 1.70
N LEU A 40 -11.50 -5.36 1.28
CA LEU A 40 -11.32 -4.94 -0.11
C LEU A 40 -10.30 -5.80 -0.87
N ARG A 41 -9.62 -6.70 -0.17
CA ARG A 41 -8.49 -7.48 -0.70
C ARG A 41 -7.48 -6.54 -1.37
N LEU A 42 -7.18 -5.46 -0.68
CA LEU A 42 -6.37 -4.36 -1.21
C LEU A 42 -5.06 -4.24 -0.46
N ILE A 43 -3.97 -4.22 -1.20
CA ILE A 43 -2.63 -3.98 -0.69
C ILE A 43 -2.20 -2.58 -1.13
N ILE A 44 -1.64 -1.82 -0.22
CA ILE A 44 -1.11 -0.49 -0.51
C ILE A 44 0.38 -0.49 -0.19
N GLU A 45 1.16 -0.04 -1.15
CA GLU A 45 2.62 0.10 -1.01
C GLU A 45 2.99 1.56 -1.17
N VAL A 46 3.87 2.03 -0.28
CA VAL A 46 4.43 3.36 -0.38
C VAL A 46 5.91 3.20 -0.73
N ASP A 47 6.26 3.57 -1.96
CA ASP A 47 7.62 3.42 -2.45
C ASP A 47 8.41 4.70 -2.26
N GLY A 48 9.65 4.54 -1.82
CA GLY A 48 10.61 5.64 -1.80
C GLY A 48 11.05 5.97 -3.22
N GLU A 49 12.32 6.27 -3.39
CA GLU A 49 12.85 6.49 -4.72
C GLU A 49 12.87 5.17 -5.49
N ILE A 50 12.57 5.25 -6.79
CA ILE A 50 12.50 4.08 -7.64
C ILE A 50 13.88 3.46 -7.79
N HIS A 51 13.99 2.21 -7.36
CA HIS A 51 15.20 1.43 -7.55
C HIS A 51 14.96 0.50 -8.73
N ASN A 52 15.56 0.82 -9.86
CA ASN A 52 15.43 0.02 -11.08
C ASN A 52 15.84 -1.45 -10.86
N GLN A 53 16.69 -1.70 -9.89
CA GLN A 53 17.22 -3.02 -9.59
C GLN A 53 16.19 -3.98 -8.99
N GLN A 54 15.08 -3.46 -8.48
CA GLN A 54 14.04 -4.29 -7.85
C GLN A 54 12.80 -4.48 -8.72
N LYS A 55 12.83 -3.95 -9.93
CA LYS A 55 11.66 -3.97 -10.80
C LYS A 55 11.19 -5.38 -11.12
N GLU A 56 12.10 -6.28 -11.45
CA GLU A 56 11.75 -7.67 -11.77
C GLU A 56 11.16 -8.39 -10.56
N TYR A 57 11.73 -8.18 -9.38
CA TYR A 57 11.23 -8.75 -8.15
C TYR A 57 9.82 -8.25 -7.86
N ASP A 58 9.59 -6.95 -8.03
CA ASP A 58 8.28 -6.35 -7.80
C ASP A 58 7.23 -6.86 -8.77
N GLU A 59 7.59 -7.04 -10.04
CA GLU A 59 6.67 -7.58 -11.04
C GLU A 59 6.27 -9.01 -10.71
N GLU A 60 7.23 -9.84 -10.30
CA GLU A 60 6.97 -11.22 -9.93
C GLU A 60 6.08 -11.30 -8.70
N ARG A 61 6.36 -10.46 -7.70
CA ARG A 61 5.55 -10.37 -6.50
C ARG A 61 4.11 -9.95 -6.84
N ASP A 62 3.96 -8.96 -7.69
CA ASP A 62 2.64 -8.49 -8.10
C ASP A 62 1.85 -9.57 -8.83
N LYS A 63 2.50 -10.36 -9.68
CA LYS A 63 1.83 -11.47 -10.35
C LYS A 63 1.29 -12.50 -9.37
N ILE A 64 2.08 -12.83 -8.35
CA ILE A 64 1.67 -13.78 -7.31
C ILE A 64 0.48 -13.23 -6.54
N LEU A 65 0.55 -11.98 -6.13
CA LEU A 65 -0.51 -11.35 -5.36
C LEU A 65 -1.79 -11.19 -6.18
N THR A 66 -1.66 -10.79 -7.45
CA THR A 66 -2.80 -10.66 -8.35
C THR A 66 -3.46 -12.00 -8.62
N ALA A 67 -2.68 -13.07 -8.73
CA ALA A 67 -3.22 -14.41 -8.91
C ALA A 67 -4.06 -14.87 -7.71
N LYS A 68 -3.87 -14.24 -6.54
CA LYS A 68 -4.67 -14.51 -5.35
C LYS A 68 -5.86 -13.55 -5.23
N GLU A 69 -6.21 -12.87 -6.31
CA GLU A 69 -7.31 -11.92 -6.37
C GLU A 69 -7.13 -10.71 -5.44
N LEU A 70 -5.87 -10.31 -5.25
CA LEU A 70 -5.54 -9.12 -4.48
C LEU A 70 -5.22 -7.96 -5.43
N THR A 71 -5.64 -6.76 -5.05
CA THR A 71 -5.33 -5.55 -5.80
C THR A 71 -4.16 -4.85 -5.11
N VAL A 72 -3.16 -4.45 -5.88
CA VAL A 72 -2.01 -3.74 -5.36
C VAL A 72 -2.02 -2.31 -5.89
N LEU A 73 -2.04 -1.34 -4.98
CA LEU A 73 -1.90 0.07 -5.32
C LEU A 73 -0.56 0.58 -4.80
N ARG A 74 0.15 1.29 -5.66
CA ARG A 74 1.45 1.87 -5.31
C ARG A 74 1.41 3.37 -5.41
N PHE A 75 1.97 4.01 -4.38
CA PHE A 75 2.11 5.46 -4.35
C PHE A 75 3.54 5.80 -4.00
N SER A 76 4.07 6.86 -4.59
CA SER A 76 5.40 7.34 -4.22
C SER A 76 5.31 8.13 -2.92
N ASN A 77 6.45 8.30 -2.26
CA ASN A 77 6.51 9.18 -1.08
C ASN A 77 6.02 10.58 -1.43
N GLN A 78 6.41 11.07 -2.60
CA GLN A 78 6.02 12.39 -3.07
C GLN A 78 4.50 12.52 -3.21
N GLN A 79 3.85 11.51 -3.79
CA GLN A 79 2.38 11.51 -3.91
C GLN A 79 1.70 11.57 -2.56
N VAL A 80 2.23 10.84 -1.57
CA VAL A 80 1.66 10.85 -0.22
C VAL A 80 1.83 12.24 0.42
N PHE A 81 3.02 12.83 0.30
CA PHE A 81 3.26 14.14 0.93
C PHE A 81 2.53 15.28 0.24
N GLU A 82 2.49 15.27 -1.08
CA GLU A 82 1.96 16.42 -1.83
C GLU A 82 0.48 16.30 -2.16
N ASN A 83 -0.07 15.10 -2.18
CA ASN A 83 -1.43 14.89 -2.66
C ASN A 83 -2.15 13.76 -1.90
N ILE A 84 -2.10 13.83 -0.57
CA ILE A 84 -2.69 12.79 0.28
C ILE A 84 -4.18 12.59 0.01
N GLU A 85 -4.90 13.66 -0.34
CA GLU A 85 -6.32 13.55 -0.63
C GLU A 85 -6.60 12.70 -1.86
N ALA A 86 -5.77 12.83 -2.91
CA ALA A 86 -5.91 12.01 -4.09
C ALA A 86 -5.56 10.55 -3.80
N VAL A 87 -4.57 10.31 -2.95
CA VAL A 87 -4.20 8.96 -2.51
C VAL A 87 -5.38 8.31 -1.79
N LEU A 88 -5.98 9.03 -0.85
CA LEU A 88 -7.13 8.52 -0.10
C LEU A 88 -8.35 8.30 -1.01
N GLY A 89 -8.55 9.18 -1.98
CA GLY A 89 -9.62 9.03 -2.96
C GLY A 89 -9.46 7.78 -3.83
N ALA A 90 -8.23 7.41 -4.17
CA ALA A 90 -7.97 6.20 -4.93
C ALA A 90 -8.20 4.93 -4.10
N ILE A 91 -8.03 5.02 -2.78
CA ILE A 91 -8.20 3.89 -1.87
C ILE A 91 -9.69 3.63 -1.58
N SER A 92 -10.45 4.67 -1.45
CA SER A 92 -11.85 4.54 -1.03
C SER A 92 -12.84 4.29 -2.15
#